data_257e88bb256fedb60adb37554eeea36e
#
_entry.id   257e88bb256fedb60adb37554eeea36e
#
_cell.length_a   1.000
_cell.length_b   1.000
_cell.length_c   1.000
_cell.angle_alpha   90.00
_cell.angle_beta   90.00
_cell.angle_gamma   90.00
#
_symmetry.space_group_name_H-M   'P 1'
#
loop_
_entity.id
_entity.type
_entity.pdbx_description
1 polymer ?
#
loop_
_entity_poly.entity_id
_entity_poly.type
_entity_poly.pdbx_seq_one_letter_code
_entity_poly.pdbx_strand_id
1 'polypeptide(L)'
;MDMVNVKINGRAYEVPKDSTVLEAAKYAGVDIPTLCYLKDINEIGACRICLVEVVGARGLVTSCVYPVNEGMEILTNTPKVLAARKTNLELVLSNHEKKCLSCPRSTSCELQKLANEYGCEEGHFTGESIHYEKDESTSWLVRDNNKCILCRRCVAACKNMQGIGVIGTNDRGFDTHIGTLFEKPLAETSCVGCGQCIVACPVGALYEKDDTQKVLDAIADPTKHVAICTAPSVRATIGECFGNAPGTDVEGKMVAAIKRLGFDGVYDMNLTADLTIMEEATEFLDRVANGGKLPLITSCSPGWIKYCEHYFPDMTEKLSSCKSPQQMFGAMYKTYYAEKMGIDPKDIFFVSAIPCTAKKFEVTRDGENAAGVPDVDVAITTRELARLIEKAGINFNNLPDEKFDQPFDIGSGAGAIFGATGGVMEAALRTAAEVILGKPLEKVDFDDVRGTAPIKRATYQLGDKTIRVAVASGTKNAKELLTKVQNGEEQVDFIEIMCCPGGCVNGGGQPLQPASVRNSVDLRALRAAVLYKADAAMDLRKSHENSAVKKLYDEYLGKPGSHKAHEILHTHYVKRGL
;
A
#
# COMPACT_ATOMS: atom_id res chain seq x y z
N MET A 1 11.83 -31.84 -1.00
CA MET A 1 10.46 -31.87 -1.60
C MET A 1 10.39 -33.08 -2.49
N ASP A 2 9.32 -33.87 -2.39
CA ASP A 2 9.11 -34.97 -3.32
C ASP A 2 8.86 -34.41 -4.72
N MET A 3 9.47 -35.01 -5.74
CA MET A 3 9.36 -34.58 -7.12
C MET A 3 8.57 -35.61 -7.92
N VAL A 4 7.89 -35.19 -8.96
CA VAL A 4 7.18 -36.04 -9.92
C VAL A 4 7.57 -35.68 -11.35
N ASN A 5 7.58 -36.67 -12.22
CA ASN A 5 7.86 -36.49 -13.64
C ASN A 5 6.57 -36.20 -14.39
N VAL A 6 6.58 -35.12 -15.17
CA VAL A 6 5.47 -34.73 -16.03
C VAL A 6 5.98 -34.40 -17.43
N LYS A 7 5.12 -34.52 -18.44
CA LYS A 7 5.40 -33.97 -19.77
C LYS A 7 4.56 -32.74 -20.01
N ILE A 8 5.20 -31.65 -20.43
CA ILE A 8 4.51 -30.42 -20.81
C ILE A 8 4.87 -30.07 -22.25
N ASN A 9 3.86 -30.05 -23.12
CA ASN A 9 4.02 -29.83 -24.56
C ASN A 9 5.07 -30.78 -25.20
N GLY A 10 5.04 -32.05 -24.77
CA GLY A 10 5.91 -33.10 -25.29
C GLY A 10 7.31 -33.19 -24.68
N ARG A 11 7.68 -32.28 -23.77
CA ARG A 11 8.98 -32.28 -23.05
C ARG A 11 8.80 -32.76 -21.62
N ALA A 12 9.73 -33.58 -21.14
CA ALA A 12 9.74 -34.09 -19.76
C ALA A 12 10.36 -33.07 -18.80
N TYR A 13 9.74 -32.92 -17.63
CA TYR A 13 10.18 -32.08 -16.54
C TYR A 13 9.97 -32.79 -15.21
N GLU A 14 10.87 -32.54 -14.27
CA GLU A 14 10.73 -32.92 -12.88
C GLU A 14 10.22 -31.70 -12.08
N VAL A 15 9.06 -31.84 -11.43
CA VAL A 15 8.38 -30.73 -10.72
C VAL A 15 7.98 -31.16 -9.30
N PRO A 16 7.83 -30.22 -8.35
CA PRO A 16 7.37 -30.56 -7.02
C PRO A 16 5.98 -31.23 -7.04
N LYS A 17 5.83 -32.32 -6.31
CA LYS A 17 4.62 -33.15 -6.24
C LYS A 17 3.38 -32.38 -5.80
N ASP A 18 3.55 -31.39 -4.91
CA ASP A 18 2.45 -30.59 -4.36
C ASP A 18 2.06 -29.41 -5.26
N SER A 19 2.62 -29.33 -6.48
CA SER A 19 2.33 -28.25 -7.41
C SER A 19 0.99 -28.45 -8.11
N THR A 20 0.37 -27.33 -8.49
CA THR A 20 -0.69 -27.31 -9.50
C THR A 20 -0.08 -27.41 -10.91
N VAL A 21 -0.90 -27.78 -11.90
CA VAL A 21 -0.48 -27.76 -13.32
C VAL A 21 -0.01 -26.36 -13.76
N LEU A 22 -0.60 -25.30 -13.22
CA LEU A 22 -0.18 -23.92 -13.49
C LEU A 22 1.25 -23.66 -12.97
N GLU A 23 1.56 -24.10 -11.77
CA GLU A 23 2.89 -23.96 -11.17
C GLU A 23 3.92 -24.83 -11.89
N ALA A 24 3.58 -26.08 -12.22
CA ALA A 24 4.42 -26.96 -12.99
C ALA A 24 4.74 -26.41 -14.40
N ALA A 25 3.74 -25.83 -15.08
CA ALA A 25 3.96 -25.16 -16.37
C ALA A 25 4.96 -24.00 -16.25
N LYS A 26 4.90 -23.27 -15.16
CA LYS A 26 5.83 -22.18 -14.87
C LYS A 26 7.26 -22.69 -14.65
N TYR A 27 7.45 -23.79 -13.93
CA TYR A 27 8.76 -24.47 -13.83
C TYR A 27 9.33 -24.84 -15.21
N ALA A 28 8.46 -25.20 -16.14
CA ALA A 28 8.82 -25.53 -17.52
C ALA A 28 9.03 -24.29 -18.42
N GLY A 29 8.92 -23.06 -17.88
CA GLY A 29 9.01 -21.82 -18.65
C GLY A 29 7.79 -21.56 -19.55
N VAL A 30 6.64 -22.15 -19.25
CA VAL A 30 5.38 -22.00 -19.99
C VAL A 30 4.40 -21.16 -19.18
N ASP A 31 4.05 -19.99 -19.70
CA ASP A 31 3.05 -19.10 -19.10
C ASP A 31 1.63 -19.50 -19.54
N ILE A 32 0.80 -19.87 -18.58
CA ILE A 32 -0.62 -20.12 -18.79
C ILE A 32 -1.40 -18.89 -18.31
N PRO A 33 -2.26 -18.27 -19.14
CA PRO A 33 -2.98 -17.05 -18.77
C PRO A 33 -4.00 -17.30 -17.64
N THR A 34 -4.18 -16.31 -16.78
CA THR A 34 -5.14 -16.37 -15.68
C THR A 34 -5.82 -15.00 -15.49
N LEU A 35 -7.06 -14.97 -14.98
CA LEU A 35 -7.75 -13.75 -14.57
C LEU A 35 -8.25 -13.79 -13.13
N CYS A 36 -8.63 -14.96 -12.61
CA CYS A 36 -9.08 -15.07 -11.22
C CYS A 36 -7.97 -15.52 -10.26
N TYR A 37 -6.96 -16.24 -10.73
CA TYR A 37 -5.89 -16.77 -9.89
C TYR A 37 -4.98 -15.66 -9.36
N LEU A 38 -4.74 -15.69 -8.07
CA LEU A 38 -3.75 -14.88 -7.39
C LEU A 38 -3.17 -15.74 -6.26
N LYS A 39 -1.90 -16.10 -6.37
CA LYS A 39 -1.23 -17.06 -5.48
C LYS A 39 -1.40 -16.68 -3.99
N ASP A 40 -1.70 -17.68 -3.16
CA ASP A 40 -1.92 -17.56 -1.72
C ASP A 40 -3.09 -16.65 -1.30
N ILE A 41 -3.80 -16.05 -2.25
CA ILE A 41 -4.89 -15.11 -1.99
C ILE A 41 -6.21 -15.64 -2.56
N ASN A 42 -6.24 -15.99 -3.86
CA ASN A 42 -7.47 -16.38 -4.56
C ASN A 42 -7.23 -17.49 -5.59
N GLU A 43 -7.47 -18.75 -5.20
CA GLU A 43 -7.22 -19.95 -5.98
C GLU A 43 -8.51 -20.74 -6.19
N ILE A 44 -9.47 -20.16 -6.93
CA ILE A 44 -10.86 -20.66 -7.01
C ILE A 44 -11.26 -21.27 -8.36
N GLY A 45 -10.40 -21.21 -9.40
CA GLY A 45 -10.67 -21.78 -10.71
C GLY A 45 -11.90 -21.22 -11.44
N ALA A 46 -12.37 -20.00 -11.13
CA ALA A 46 -13.67 -19.48 -11.59
C ALA A 46 -13.68 -19.04 -13.06
N CYS A 47 -12.65 -18.34 -13.54
CA CYS A 47 -12.68 -17.67 -14.86
C CYS A 47 -12.48 -18.62 -16.05
N ARG A 48 -11.96 -19.81 -15.84
CA ARG A 48 -11.68 -20.82 -16.89
C ARG A 48 -10.73 -20.34 -18.00
N ILE A 49 -9.94 -19.31 -17.77
CA ILE A 49 -8.95 -18.84 -18.76
C ILE A 49 -7.69 -19.73 -18.75
N CYS A 50 -7.38 -20.36 -17.61
CA CYS A 50 -6.21 -21.23 -17.45
C CYS A 50 -6.44 -22.68 -17.91
N LEU A 51 -7.41 -22.95 -18.80
CA LEU A 51 -7.69 -24.29 -19.29
C LEU A 51 -6.47 -24.88 -20.01
N VAL A 52 -6.24 -26.17 -19.77
CA VAL A 52 -5.25 -27.02 -20.47
C VAL A 52 -5.86 -28.38 -20.81
N GLU A 53 -5.23 -29.11 -21.73
CA GLU A 53 -5.56 -30.48 -22.01
C GLU A 53 -4.60 -31.39 -21.21
N VAL A 54 -5.15 -32.41 -20.56
CA VAL A 54 -4.38 -33.47 -19.91
C VAL A 54 -4.74 -34.76 -20.64
N VAL A 55 -3.72 -35.45 -21.14
CA VAL A 55 -3.93 -36.70 -21.89
C VAL A 55 -4.61 -37.73 -20.99
N GLY A 56 -5.70 -38.33 -21.50
CA GLY A 56 -6.54 -39.26 -20.74
C GLY A 56 -7.64 -38.63 -19.89
N ALA A 57 -7.67 -37.31 -19.73
CA ALA A 57 -8.78 -36.63 -19.06
C ALA A 57 -10.02 -36.53 -19.96
N ARG A 58 -11.22 -36.53 -19.35
CA ARG A 58 -12.50 -36.45 -20.10
C ARG A 58 -12.72 -35.10 -20.81
N GLY A 59 -12.00 -34.06 -20.39
CA GLY A 59 -12.15 -32.71 -20.94
C GLY A 59 -10.99 -31.80 -20.53
N LEU A 60 -11.08 -30.52 -20.89
CA LEU A 60 -10.10 -29.51 -20.44
C LEU A 60 -10.18 -29.30 -18.94
N VAL A 61 -9.04 -29.15 -18.27
CA VAL A 61 -8.93 -28.92 -16.84
C VAL A 61 -8.42 -27.53 -16.54
N THR A 62 -8.77 -26.99 -15.36
CA THR A 62 -8.32 -25.68 -14.86
C THR A 62 -6.96 -25.82 -14.20
N SER A 63 -5.90 -25.45 -14.88
CA SER A 63 -4.51 -25.64 -14.42
C SER A 63 -4.21 -25.01 -13.04
N CYS A 64 -4.85 -23.91 -12.70
CA CYS A 64 -4.60 -23.19 -11.44
C CYS A 64 -5.06 -23.90 -10.16
N VAL A 65 -5.86 -24.95 -10.28
CA VAL A 65 -6.38 -25.75 -9.14
C VAL A 65 -6.25 -27.27 -9.38
N TYR A 66 -5.70 -27.68 -10.49
CA TYR A 66 -5.56 -29.09 -10.83
C TYR A 66 -4.16 -29.58 -10.40
N PRO A 67 -4.05 -30.57 -9.49
CA PRO A 67 -2.78 -31.05 -9.00
C PRO A 67 -2.04 -31.87 -10.08
N VAL A 68 -0.71 -31.85 -10.06
CA VAL A 68 0.11 -32.73 -10.89
C VAL A 68 0.21 -34.12 -10.28
N ASN A 69 0.40 -35.11 -11.16
CA ASN A 69 0.65 -36.52 -10.78
C ASN A 69 1.78 -37.10 -11.64
N GLU A 70 2.43 -38.15 -11.13
CA GLU A 70 3.49 -38.87 -11.85
C GLU A 70 3.01 -39.32 -13.23
N GLY A 71 3.82 -39.09 -14.26
CA GLY A 71 3.57 -39.46 -15.63
C GLY A 71 2.51 -38.65 -16.38
N MET A 72 2.00 -37.57 -15.77
CA MET A 72 0.99 -36.70 -16.38
C MET A 72 1.53 -36.04 -17.66
N GLU A 73 0.76 -36.04 -18.73
CA GLU A 73 1.05 -35.35 -19.99
C GLU A 73 0.08 -34.18 -20.19
N ILE A 74 0.63 -32.97 -20.27
CA ILE A 74 -0.08 -31.69 -20.25
C ILE A 74 0.19 -30.96 -21.57
N LEU A 75 -0.88 -30.53 -22.25
CA LEU A 75 -0.82 -29.76 -23.48
C LEU A 75 -1.46 -28.37 -23.23
N THR A 76 -0.70 -27.33 -23.41
CA THR A 76 -1.10 -25.96 -22.99
C THR A 76 -1.56 -25.09 -24.16
N ASN A 77 -1.31 -25.49 -25.40
CA ASN A 77 -1.46 -24.67 -26.60
C ASN A 77 -2.11 -25.39 -27.79
N THR A 78 -2.88 -26.47 -27.55
CA THR A 78 -3.64 -27.14 -28.64
C THR A 78 -4.72 -26.19 -29.18
N PRO A 79 -5.14 -26.36 -30.46
CA PRO A 79 -6.24 -25.60 -31.04
C PRO A 79 -7.51 -25.63 -30.19
N LYS A 80 -7.81 -26.75 -29.54
CA LYS A 80 -8.94 -26.92 -28.62
C LYS A 80 -8.81 -26.07 -27.38
N VAL A 81 -7.60 -26.00 -26.78
CA VAL A 81 -7.31 -25.16 -25.61
C VAL A 81 -7.43 -23.68 -25.97
N LEU A 82 -6.83 -23.26 -27.09
CA LEU A 82 -6.85 -21.85 -27.53
C LEU A 82 -8.28 -21.38 -27.85
N ALA A 83 -9.06 -22.22 -28.57
CA ALA A 83 -10.46 -21.90 -28.85
C ALA A 83 -11.31 -21.76 -27.57
N ALA A 84 -11.14 -22.69 -26.60
CA ALA A 84 -11.87 -22.63 -25.34
C ALA A 84 -11.52 -21.38 -24.50
N ARG A 85 -10.25 -20.96 -24.48
CA ARG A 85 -9.82 -19.72 -23.82
C ARG A 85 -10.42 -18.49 -24.48
N LYS A 86 -10.39 -18.43 -25.84
CA LYS A 86 -11.01 -17.31 -26.59
C LYS A 86 -12.50 -17.22 -26.26
N THR A 87 -13.24 -18.34 -26.35
CA THR A 87 -14.67 -18.38 -26.02
C THR A 87 -14.96 -17.88 -24.60
N ASN A 88 -14.16 -18.31 -23.60
CA ASN A 88 -14.33 -17.86 -22.23
C ASN A 88 -14.03 -16.35 -22.05
N LEU A 89 -13.04 -15.81 -22.77
CA LEU A 89 -12.76 -14.38 -22.78
C LEU A 89 -13.91 -13.58 -23.41
N GLU A 90 -14.45 -14.04 -24.53
CA GLU A 90 -15.60 -13.40 -25.19
C GLU A 90 -16.87 -13.44 -24.33
N LEU A 91 -17.11 -14.54 -23.58
CA LEU A 91 -18.19 -14.62 -22.58
C LEU A 91 -17.98 -13.62 -21.44
N VAL A 92 -16.76 -13.43 -20.96
CA VAL A 92 -16.45 -12.39 -19.96
C VAL A 92 -16.69 -10.99 -20.52
N LEU A 93 -16.31 -10.75 -21.79
CA LEU A 93 -16.50 -9.46 -22.47
C LEU A 93 -17.98 -9.17 -22.76
N SER A 94 -18.86 -10.17 -22.89
CA SER A 94 -20.27 -9.99 -23.21
C SER A 94 -21.04 -9.15 -22.18
N ASN A 95 -20.66 -9.24 -20.90
CA ASN A 95 -21.26 -8.46 -19.81
C ASN A 95 -20.31 -7.40 -19.20
N HIS A 96 -19.21 -7.08 -19.89
CA HIS A 96 -18.23 -6.09 -19.43
C HIS A 96 -18.42 -4.75 -20.17
N GLU A 97 -18.47 -3.63 -19.44
CA GLU A 97 -18.53 -2.29 -20.07
C GLU A 97 -17.21 -1.98 -20.79
N LYS A 98 -17.25 -1.97 -22.12
CA LYS A 98 -16.09 -1.84 -23.02
C LYS A 98 -15.64 -0.38 -23.27
N LYS A 99 -15.82 0.53 -22.30
CA LYS A 99 -15.35 1.92 -22.39
C LYS A 99 -13.86 2.04 -22.03
N CYS A 100 -13.00 1.33 -22.74
CA CYS A 100 -11.57 1.24 -22.42
C CYS A 100 -10.85 2.60 -22.47
N LEU A 101 -11.20 3.50 -23.38
CA LEU A 101 -10.54 4.81 -23.54
C LEU A 101 -10.69 5.73 -22.32
N SER A 102 -11.79 5.59 -21.57
CA SER A 102 -12.04 6.33 -20.32
C SER A 102 -11.85 5.49 -19.05
N CYS A 103 -11.34 4.28 -19.17
CA CYS A 103 -11.15 3.37 -18.06
C CYS A 103 -9.85 3.70 -17.30
N PRO A 104 -9.87 3.78 -15.94
CA PRO A 104 -8.66 4.00 -15.16
C PRO A 104 -7.58 2.92 -15.33
N ARG A 105 -7.95 1.77 -15.88
CA ARG A 105 -7.06 0.63 -16.17
C ARG A 105 -6.68 0.51 -17.64
N SER A 106 -7.00 1.50 -18.48
CA SER A 106 -6.58 1.50 -19.89
C SER A 106 -5.07 1.25 -19.97
N THR A 107 -4.62 0.45 -20.91
CA THR A 107 -3.23 0.01 -21.12
C THR A 107 -2.63 -0.93 -20.05
N SER A 108 -3.18 -0.97 -18.83
CA SER A 108 -2.71 -1.83 -17.72
C SER A 108 -3.73 -2.91 -17.31
N CYS A 109 -4.78 -3.12 -18.08
CA CYS A 109 -5.86 -4.07 -17.82
C CYS A 109 -5.48 -5.49 -18.27
N GLU A 110 -5.52 -6.47 -17.35
CA GLU A 110 -5.22 -7.87 -17.67
C GLU A 110 -6.24 -8.47 -18.65
N LEU A 111 -7.52 -8.07 -18.58
CA LEU A 111 -8.55 -8.51 -19.52
C LEU A 111 -8.32 -7.95 -20.93
N GLN A 112 -8.04 -6.64 -21.05
CA GLN A 112 -7.76 -5.99 -22.34
C GLN A 112 -6.55 -6.63 -23.04
N LYS A 113 -5.47 -6.89 -22.29
CA LYS A 113 -4.29 -7.58 -22.80
C LYS A 113 -4.64 -8.95 -23.38
N LEU A 114 -5.33 -9.78 -22.59
CA LEU A 114 -5.72 -11.13 -23.04
C LEU A 114 -6.72 -11.11 -24.21
N ALA A 115 -7.67 -10.18 -24.22
CA ALA A 115 -8.59 -10.03 -25.33
C ALA A 115 -7.86 -9.75 -26.65
N ASN A 116 -6.85 -8.88 -26.61
CA ASN A 116 -6.00 -8.59 -27.77
C ASN A 116 -5.17 -9.81 -28.19
N GLU A 117 -4.51 -10.49 -27.24
CA GLU A 117 -3.67 -11.67 -27.49
C GLU A 117 -4.44 -12.82 -28.14
N TYR A 118 -5.70 -13.03 -27.75
CA TYR A 118 -6.56 -14.10 -28.28
C TYR A 118 -7.42 -13.66 -29.47
N GLY A 119 -7.31 -12.41 -29.92
CA GLY A 119 -8.11 -11.89 -31.04
C GLY A 119 -9.61 -12.00 -30.77
N CYS A 120 -10.05 -11.62 -29.55
CA CYS A 120 -11.47 -11.67 -29.18
C CYS A 120 -12.25 -10.59 -29.92
N GLU A 121 -13.46 -10.96 -30.39
CA GLU A 121 -14.36 -10.05 -31.11
C GLU A 121 -15.37 -9.43 -30.15
N GLU A 122 -15.51 -8.12 -30.22
CA GLU A 122 -16.56 -7.42 -29.50
C GLU A 122 -17.93 -7.73 -30.11
N GLY A 123 -18.86 -8.20 -29.26
CA GLY A 123 -20.22 -8.49 -29.71
C GLY A 123 -20.44 -9.91 -30.29
N HIS A 124 -19.45 -10.82 -30.19
CA HIS A 124 -19.64 -12.24 -30.55
C HIS A 124 -20.83 -12.86 -29.79
N PHE A 125 -20.89 -12.63 -28.47
CA PHE A 125 -22.06 -12.96 -27.66
C PHE A 125 -22.85 -11.70 -27.35
N THR A 126 -24.13 -11.68 -27.77
CA THR A 126 -25.07 -10.59 -27.52
C THR A 126 -26.21 -11.08 -26.62
N GLY A 127 -26.79 -10.18 -25.84
CA GLY A 127 -27.89 -10.52 -24.93
C GLY A 127 -28.12 -9.42 -23.90
N GLU A 128 -28.81 -9.78 -22.84
CA GLU A 128 -29.02 -8.90 -21.69
C GLU A 128 -27.70 -8.66 -20.97
N SER A 129 -27.47 -7.42 -20.53
CA SER A 129 -26.37 -7.01 -19.66
C SER A 129 -26.91 -6.23 -18.46
N ILE A 130 -26.33 -6.47 -17.29
CA ILE A 130 -26.73 -5.77 -16.08
C ILE A 130 -26.01 -4.43 -16.03
N HIS A 131 -26.75 -3.39 -15.61
CA HIS A 131 -26.18 -2.08 -15.36
C HIS A 131 -26.26 -1.73 -13.87
N TYR A 132 -25.16 -1.23 -13.31
CA TYR A 132 -25.04 -0.85 -11.91
C TYR A 132 -24.66 0.62 -11.78
N GLU A 133 -25.22 1.28 -10.77
CA GLU A 133 -24.73 2.58 -10.33
C GLU A 133 -23.33 2.42 -9.69
N LYS A 134 -22.47 3.43 -9.89
CA LYS A 134 -21.16 3.45 -9.27
C LYS A 134 -21.26 3.81 -7.80
N ASP A 135 -20.53 3.09 -6.96
CA ASP A 135 -20.35 3.49 -5.56
C ASP A 135 -19.13 4.41 -5.45
N GLU A 136 -19.40 5.70 -5.32
CA GLU A 136 -18.42 6.78 -5.12
C GLU A 136 -18.54 7.41 -3.71
N SER A 137 -19.16 6.70 -2.78
CA SER A 137 -19.49 7.19 -1.44
C SER A 137 -18.27 7.51 -0.58
N THR A 138 -17.10 6.92 -0.88
CA THR A 138 -15.88 7.16 -0.11
C THR A 138 -14.97 8.18 -0.80
N SER A 139 -14.10 8.84 -0.01
CA SER A 139 -13.05 9.73 -0.55
C SER A 139 -11.83 8.98 -1.10
N TRP A 140 -11.75 7.65 -0.94
CA TRP A 140 -10.55 6.88 -1.25
C TRP A 140 -10.70 5.83 -2.34
N LEU A 141 -11.92 5.37 -2.64
CA LEU A 141 -12.19 4.23 -3.53
C LEU A 141 -13.48 4.45 -4.29
N VAL A 142 -13.48 4.09 -5.57
CA VAL A 142 -14.67 3.95 -6.42
C VAL A 142 -14.86 2.48 -6.77
N ARG A 143 -16.10 2.00 -6.73
CA ARG A 143 -16.52 0.67 -7.18
C ARG A 143 -17.46 0.79 -8.37
N ASP A 144 -17.06 0.20 -9.49
CA ASP A 144 -17.82 0.18 -10.75
C ASP A 144 -18.07 -1.28 -11.19
N ASN A 145 -19.23 -1.81 -10.81
CA ASN A 145 -19.59 -3.19 -11.13
C ASN A 145 -19.83 -3.45 -12.62
N ASN A 146 -20.05 -2.40 -13.44
CA ASN A 146 -20.18 -2.54 -14.90
C ASN A 146 -18.89 -3.09 -15.54
N LYS A 147 -17.75 -2.94 -14.86
CA LYS A 147 -16.44 -3.45 -15.26
C LYS A 147 -16.00 -4.71 -14.50
N CYS A 148 -16.86 -5.23 -13.62
CA CYS A 148 -16.54 -6.40 -12.82
C CYS A 148 -16.62 -7.68 -13.65
N ILE A 149 -15.62 -8.55 -13.54
CA ILE A 149 -15.57 -9.87 -14.19
C ILE A 149 -15.79 -11.02 -13.22
N LEU A 150 -16.30 -10.75 -12.03
CA LEU A 150 -16.62 -11.72 -10.98
C LEU A 150 -15.46 -12.65 -10.60
N CYS A 151 -14.22 -12.21 -10.76
CA CYS A 151 -13.03 -13.00 -10.45
C CYS A 151 -12.81 -13.21 -8.95
N ARG A 152 -13.47 -12.42 -8.08
CA ARG A 152 -13.42 -12.47 -6.60
C ARG A 152 -12.05 -12.22 -5.97
N ARG A 153 -11.04 -11.75 -6.72
CA ARG A 153 -9.72 -11.40 -6.14
C ARG A 153 -9.85 -10.34 -5.04
N CYS A 154 -10.71 -9.33 -5.22
CA CYS A 154 -10.96 -8.27 -4.24
C CYS A 154 -11.63 -8.79 -2.98
N VAL A 155 -12.57 -9.73 -3.10
CA VAL A 155 -13.24 -10.41 -1.97
C VAL A 155 -12.21 -11.17 -1.15
N ALA A 156 -11.37 -11.96 -1.81
CA ALA A 156 -10.29 -12.71 -1.17
C ALA A 156 -9.26 -11.80 -0.50
N ALA A 157 -8.85 -10.72 -1.15
CA ALA A 157 -7.95 -9.73 -0.55
C ALA A 157 -8.55 -9.08 0.71
N CYS A 158 -9.85 -8.73 0.67
CA CYS A 158 -10.53 -8.13 1.82
C CYS A 158 -10.75 -9.14 2.97
N LYS A 159 -11.19 -10.36 2.65
CA LYS A 159 -11.56 -11.37 3.65
C LYS A 159 -10.36 -12.21 4.09
N ASN A 160 -9.61 -12.81 3.15
CA ASN A 160 -8.59 -13.81 3.49
C ASN A 160 -7.27 -13.17 3.89
N MET A 161 -6.86 -12.09 3.19
CA MET A 161 -5.59 -11.41 3.45
C MET A 161 -5.71 -10.35 4.53
N GLN A 162 -6.77 -9.51 4.49
CA GLN A 162 -6.96 -8.42 5.45
C GLN A 162 -7.87 -8.79 6.64
N GLY A 163 -8.68 -9.84 6.54
CA GLY A 163 -9.57 -10.26 7.63
C GLY A 163 -10.72 -9.29 7.94
N ILE A 164 -11.06 -8.39 7.00
CA ILE A 164 -12.11 -7.37 7.16
C ILE A 164 -13.43 -7.88 6.58
N GLY A 165 -13.47 -8.23 5.27
CA GLY A 165 -14.62 -8.87 4.65
C GLY A 165 -15.83 -7.98 4.40
N VAL A 166 -15.66 -6.66 4.21
CA VAL A 166 -16.77 -5.71 3.94
C VAL A 166 -17.38 -5.85 2.55
N ILE A 167 -16.66 -6.47 1.60
CA ILE A 167 -17.19 -6.78 0.28
C ILE A 167 -17.26 -8.28 0.08
N GLY A 168 -18.34 -8.73 -0.54
CA GLY A 168 -18.64 -10.14 -0.79
C GLY A 168 -19.29 -10.36 -2.15
N THR A 169 -19.74 -11.60 -2.37
CA THR A 169 -20.57 -11.94 -3.53
C THR A 169 -22.02 -11.88 -3.08
N ASN A 170 -22.81 -11.00 -3.71
CA ASN A 170 -24.23 -10.84 -3.48
C ASN A 170 -25.01 -11.51 -4.61
N ASP A 171 -26.22 -11.90 -4.34
CA ASP A 171 -27.15 -12.60 -5.24
C ASP A 171 -26.62 -13.89 -5.85
N ARG A 172 -27.29 -14.41 -6.86
CA ARG A 172 -26.96 -15.66 -7.55
C ARG A 172 -27.36 -15.61 -9.01
N GLY A 173 -26.80 -16.54 -9.78
CA GLY A 173 -27.08 -16.64 -11.22
C GLY A 173 -26.59 -15.40 -11.96
N PHE A 174 -27.41 -14.87 -12.84
CA PHE A 174 -27.08 -13.71 -13.66
C PHE A 174 -26.92 -12.42 -12.83
N ASP A 175 -27.71 -12.27 -11.77
CA ASP A 175 -27.68 -11.08 -10.88
C ASP A 175 -26.46 -11.05 -9.93
N THR A 176 -25.61 -12.08 -9.98
CA THR A 176 -24.43 -12.14 -9.10
C THR A 176 -23.52 -10.94 -9.32
N HIS A 177 -23.21 -10.24 -8.24
CA HIS A 177 -22.26 -9.11 -8.28
C HIS A 177 -21.42 -9.03 -7.01
N ILE A 178 -20.41 -8.15 -7.00
CA ILE A 178 -19.59 -7.87 -5.83
C ILE A 178 -20.19 -6.67 -5.12
N GLY A 179 -20.63 -6.85 -3.89
CA GLY A 179 -21.35 -5.87 -3.09
C GLY A 179 -20.90 -5.82 -1.64
N THR A 180 -21.54 -4.94 -0.90
CA THR A 180 -21.49 -4.84 0.56
C THR A 180 -22.69 -5.55 1.16
N LEU A 181 -22.68 -5.77 2.47
CA LEU A 181 -23.83 -6.34 3.16
C LEU A 181 -25.04 -5.40 3.03
N PHE A 182 -26.21 -5.95 2.60
CA PHE A 182 -27.45 -5.21 2.34
C PHE A 182 -27.31 -4.04 1.35
N GLU A 183 -26.37 -4.13 0.41
CA GLU A 183 -26.08 -3.12 -0.63
C GLU A 183 -25.81 -1.71 -0.06
N LYS A 184 -25.34 -1.62 1.18
CA LYS A 184 -24.99 -0.33 1.78
C LYS A 184 -23.87 0.34 0.99
N PRO A 185 -23.89 1.68 0.88
CA PRO A 185 -22.73 2.42 0.39
C PRO A 185 -21.46 2.03 1.15
N LEU A 186 -20.32 1.97 0.47
CA LEU A 186 -19.06 1.54 1.09
C LEU A 186 -18.64 2.44 2.27
N ALA A 187 -19.03 3.73 2.23
CA ALA A 187 -18.80 4.68 3.33
C ALA A 187 -19.50 4.30 4.64
N GLU A 188 -20.62 3.57 4.58
CA GLU A 188 -21.39 3.12 5.73
C GLU A 188 -20.92 1.79 6.31
N THR A 189 -19.84 1.26 5.80
CA THR A 189 -19.25 -0.01 6.25
C THR A 189 -17.99 0.21 7.07
N SER A 190 -17.52 -0.85 7.73
CA SER A 190 -16.22 -0.84 8.41
C SER A 190 -15.01 -0.93 7.46
N CYS A 191 -15.14 -0.46 6.21
CA CYS A 191 -14.04 -0.36 5.27
C CYS A 191 -12.96 0.58 5.79
N VAL A 192 -11.73 0.09 5.88
CA VAL A 192 -10.60 0.86 6.42
C VAL A 192 -9.80 1.63 5.35
N GLY A 193 -10.23 1.59 4.10
CA GLY A 193 -9.57 2.33 3.00
C GLY A 193 -8.20 1.78 2.59
N CYS A 194 -7.84 0.55 2.93
CA CYS A 194 -6.50 -0.01 2.67
C CYS A 194 -6.15 -0.16 1.18
N GLY A 195 -7.14 -0.17 0.26
CA GLY A 195 -6.94 -0.27 -1.19
C GLY A 195 -6.40 -1.61 -1.70
N GLN A 196 -6.28 -2.65 -0.85
CA GLN A 196 -5.77 -3.95 -1.30
C GLN A 196 -6.70 -4.64 -2.30
N CYS A 197 -7.99 -4.31 -2.28
CA CYS A 197 -8.96 -4.73 -3.28
C CYS A 197 -8.69 -4.09 -4.66
N ILE A 198 -8.20 -2.85 -4.72
CA ILE A 198 -7.76 -2.18 -5.96
C ILE A 198 -6.55 -2.91 -6.54
N VAL A 199 -5.53 -3.16 -5.70
CA VAL A 199 -4.30 -3.85 -6.10
C VAL A 199 -4.56 -5.27 -6.60
N ALA A 200 -5.58 -5.94 -6.04
CA ALA A 200 -5.97 -7.29 -6.46
C ALA A 200 -6.82 -7.31 -7.74
N CYS A 201 -7.52 -6.23 -8.08
CA CYS A 201 -8.45 -6.20 -9.22
C CYS A 201 -7.70 -6.25 -10.56
N PRO A 202 -8.01 -7.21 -11.47
CA PRO A 202 -7.34 -7.32 -12.76
C PRO A 202 -7.90 -6.35 -13.83
N VAL A 203 -9.01 -5.67 -13.51
CA VAL A 203 -9.74 -4.76 -14.41
C VAL A 203 -10.05 -3.43 -13.72
N GLY A 204 -10.77 -2.52 -14.39
CA GLY A 204 -11.14 -1.20 -13.87
C GLY A 204 -12.37 -1.15 -12.97
N ALA A 205 -12.77 -2.26 -12.33
CA ALA A 205 -13.94 -2.30 -11.45
C ALA A 205 -13.71 -1.66 -10.07
N LEU A 206 -12.46 -1.57 -9.64
CA LEU A 206 -12.06 -0.92 -8.38
C LEU A 206 -10.84 -0.04 -8.67
N TYR A 207 -10.93 1.21 -8.28
CA TYR A 207 -9.86 2.20 -8.45
C TYR A 207 -9.92 3.27 -7.35
N GLU A 208 -8.83 3.99 -7.15
CA GLU A 208 -8.80 5.13 -6.23
C GLU A 208 -9.65 6.28 -6.76
N LYS A 209 -10.26 7.06 -5.86
CA LYS A 209 -10.90 8.31 -6.25
C LYS A 209 -9.84 9.28 -6.75
N ASP A 210 -10.02 9.81 -7.95
CA ASP A 210 -9.02 10.65 -8.61
C ASP A 210 -9.12 12.10 -8.11
N ASP A 211 -8.07 12.58 -7.46
CA ASP A 211 -7.95 13.96 -6.99
C ASP A 211 -6.93 14.78 -7.81
N THR A 212 -6.46 14.26 -8.95
CA THR A 212 -5.47 14.97 -9.79
C THR A 212 -5.96 16.33 -10.27
N GLN A 213 -7.27 16.49 -10.53
CA GLN A 213 -7.82 17.76 -10.96
C GLN A 213 -7.72 18.84 -9.89
N LYS A 214 -7.93 18.49 -8.60
CA LYS A 214 -7.77 19.45 -7.50
C LYS A 214 -6.35 20.02 -7.44
N VAL A 215 -5.34 19.16 -7.70
CA VAL A 215 -3.93 19.58 -7.75
C VAL A 215 -3.69 20.53 -8.93
N LEU A 216 -4.20 20.19 -10.11
CA LEU A 216 -4.04 21.03 -11.31
C LEU A 216 -4.74 22.40 -11.14
N ASP A 217 -5.93 22.41 -10.54
CA ASP A 217 -6.66 23.64 -10.28
C ASP A 217 -5.90 24.54 -9.30
N ALA A 218 -5.31 23.94 -8.24
CA ALA A 218 -4.50 24.67 -7.27
C ALA A 218 -3.22 25.26 -7.90
N ILE A 219 -2.51 24.49 -8.73
CA ILE A 219 -1.31 24.98 -9.44
C ILE A 219 -1.65 26.10 -10.41
N ALA A 220 -2.84 26.07 -11.00
CA ALA A 220 -3.30 27.10 -11.93
C ALA A 220 -3.79 28.38 -11.22
N ASP A 221 -4.05 28.35 -9.93
CA ASP A 221 -4.51 29.49 -9.15
C ASP A 221 -3.31 30.33 -8.67
N PRO A 222 -3.08 31.54 -9.23
CA PRO A 222 -1.93 32.37 -8.86
C PRO A 222 -2.01 32.93 -7.44
N THR A 223 -3.13 32.77 -6.73
CA THR A 223 -3.28 33.20 -5.33
C THR A 223 -2.84 32.13 -4.34
N LYS A 224 -2.56 30.91 -4.83
CA LYS A 224 -2.15 29.79 -3.98
C LYS A 224 -0.64 29.58 -4.04
N HIS A 225 -0.07 29.27 -2.87
CA HIS A 225 1.26 28.71 -2.74
C HIS A 225 1.12 27.19 -2.65
N VAL A 226 1.51 26.46 -3.69
CA VAL A 226 1.24 25.03 -3.84
C VAL A 226 2.51 24.23 -3.57
N ALA A 227 2.54 23.48 -2.49
CA ALA A 227 3.68 22.66 -2.12
C ALA A 227 3.31 21.17 -2.06
N ILE A 228 4.31 20.30 -2.27
CA ILE A 228 4.13 18.86 -2.24
C ILE A 228 5.22 18.17 -1.43
N CYS A 229 4.84 17.17 -0.63
CA CYS A 229 5.78 16.22 -0.05
C CYS A 229 5.57 14.79 -0.60
N THR A 230 6.64 13.99 -0.64
CA THR A 230 6.59 12.61 -1.11
C THR A 230 6.95 11.62 0.00
N ALA A 231 6.15 10.55 0.16
CA ALA A 231 6.47 9.48 1.09
C ALA A 231 7.68 8.65 0.63
N PRO A 232 8.48 8.08 1.57
CA PRO A 232 9.72 7.35 1.25
C PRO A 232 9.56 6.27 0.18
N SER A 233 8.46 5.51 0.21
CA SER A 233 8.25 4.39 -0.72
C SER A 233 7.84 4.81 -2.14
N VAL A 234 7.53 6.09 -2.40
CA VAL A 234 7.17 6.56 -3.76
C VAL A 234 8.38 6.47 -4.68
N ARG A 235 9.58 6.87 -4.20
CA ARG A 235 10.84 6.76 -4.96
C ARG A 235 11.21 5.35 -5.38
N ALA A 236 10.80 4.36 -4.58
CA ALA A 236 11.06 2.93 -4.84
C ALA A 236 10.07 2.28 -5.81
N THR A 237 9.02 3.00 -6.23
CA THR A 237 7.89 2.38 -6.93
C THR A 237 7.38 3.15 -8.13
N ILE A 238 7.42 4.49 -8.14
CA ILE A 238 6.82 5.30 -9.21
C ILE A 238 7.42 4.98 -10.59
N GLY A 239 8.70 4.58 -10.65
CA GLY A 239 9.37 4.15 -11.87
C GLY A 239 8.66 2.99 -12.59
N GLU A 240 7.95 2.13 -11.83
CA GLU A 240 7.18 1.03 -12.41
C GLU A 240 6.06 1.51 -13.35
N CYS A 241 5.49 2.71 -13.11
CA CYS A 241 4.50 3.32 -14.01
C CYS A 241 5.11 3.74 -15.35
N PHE A 242 6.43 3.93 -15.40
CA PHE A 242 7.18 4.35 -16.58
C PHE A 242 8.05 3.23 -17.17
N GLY A 243 7.73 1.97 -16.83
CA GLY A 243 8.39 0.77 -17.39
C GLY A 243 9.68 0.35 -16.70
N ASN A 244 10.08 0.97 -15.59
CA ASN A 244 11.23 0.52 -14.81
C ASN A 244 10.89 -0.78 -14.06
N ALA A 245 11.93 -1.58 -13.80
CA ALA A 245 11.77 -2.82 -13.03
C ALA A 245 11.35 -2.52 -11.58
N PRO A 246 10.51 -3.37 -10.95
CA PRO A 246 10.20 -3.25 -9.53
C PRO A 246 11.47 -3.21 -8.66
N GLY A 247 11.52 -2.28 -7.71
CA GLY A 247 12.67 -2.11 -6.84
C GLY A 247 13.81 -1.28 -7.48
N THR A 248 13.50 -0.44 -8.46
CA THR A 248 14.41 0.57 -8.98
C THR A 248 14.23 1.88 -8.21
N ASP A 249 15.32 2.41 -7.66
CA ASP A 249 15.32 3.75 -7.07
C ASP A 249 15.31 4.81 -8.17
N VAL A 250 14.33 5.72 -8.10
CA VAL A 250 14.18 6.82 -9.06
C VAL A 250 13.96 8.16 -8.36
N GLU A 251 14.50 8.34 -7.14
CA GLU A 251 14.32 9.55 -6.34
C GLU A 251 14.60 10.82 -7.14
N GLY A 252 15.80 10.96 -7.70
CA GLY A 252 16.19 12.18 -8.40
C GLY A 252 15.31 12.48 -9.61
N LYS A 253 14.92 11.46 -10.38
CA LYS A 253 13.99 11.61 -11.52
C LYS A 253 12.58 11.97 -11.06
N MET A 254 12.13 11.40 -9.96
CA MET A 254 10.85 11.72 -9.35
C MET A 254 10.79 13.20 -8.95
N VAL A 255 11.79 13.69 -8.24
CA VAL A 255 11.90 15.11 -7.85
C VAL A 255 11.92 16.01 -9.08
N ALA A 256 12.74 15.69 -10.08
CA ALA A 256 12.83 16.42 -11.33
C ALA A 256 11.49 16.49 -12.09
N ALA A 257 10.72 15.40 -12.08
CA ALA A 257 9.40 15.36 -12.69
C ALA A 257 8.40 16.25 -11.93
N ILE A 258 8.39 16.17 -10.61
CA ILE A 258 7.46 16.94 -9.76
C ILE A 258 7.74 18.44 -9.88
N LYS A 259 9.00 18.87 -9.88
CA LYS A 259 9.36 20.28 -10.09
C LYS A 259 8.84 20.83 -11.43
N ARG A 260 8.78 19.99 -12.46
CA ARG A 260 8.24 20.38 -13.78
C ARG A 260 6.72 20.44 -13.85
N LEU A 261 6.02 19.96 -12.83
CA LEU A 261 4.55 20.10 -12.73
C LEU A 261 4.11 21.49 -12.30
N GLY A 262 5.01 22.32 -11.74
CA GLY A 262 4.72 23.69 -11.35
C GLY A 262 4.41 23.90 -9.88
N PHE A 263 4.83 23.01 -8.99
CA PHE A 263 4.79 23.22 -7.54
C PHE A 263 5.81 24.29 -7.12
N ASP A 264 5.45 25.11 -6.13
CA ASP A 264 6.33 26.12 -5.54
C ASP A 264 7.39 25.52 -4.60
N GLY A 265 7.12 24.31 -4.08
CA GLY A 265 8.08 23.56 -3.26
C GLY A 265 7.86 22.07 -3.32
N VAL A 266 8.96 21.29 -3.38
CA VAL A 266 8.97 19.83 -3.49
C VAL A 266 9.85 19.25 -2.38
N TYR A 267 9.25 18.51 -1.44
CA TYR A 267 9.88 18.11 -0.18
C TYR A 267 9.87 16.61 0.08
N ASP A 268 10.83 16.17 0.92
CA ASP A 268 10.93 14.79 1.39
C ASP A 268 10.24 14.59 2.73
N MET A 269 9.27 13.68 2.80
CA MET A 269 8.57 13.32 4.04
C MET A 269 9.48 12.63 5.07
N ASN A 270 10.70 12.22 4.70
CA ASN A 270 11.65 11.63 5.64
C ASN A 270 11.95 12.55 6.84
N LEU A 271 11.96 13.88 6.63
CA LEU A 271 12.12 14.86 7.71
C LEU A 271 11.04 14.70 8.79
N THR A 272 9.79 14.61 8.38
CA THR A 272 8.68 14.49 9.34
C THR A 272 8.47 13.07 9.85
N ALA A 273 9.01 12.07 9.16
CA ALA A 273 9.19 10.75 9.76
C ALA A 273 10.17 10.80 10.94
N ASP A 274 11.28 11.54 10.81
CA ASP A 274 12.19 11.78 11.92
C ASP A 274 11.52 12.57 13.07
N LEU A 275 10.73 13.58 12.74
CA LEU A 275 9.97 14.35 13.73
C LEU A 275 8.96 13.46 14.48
N THR A 276 8.28 12.54 13.75
CA THR A 276 7.37 11.56 14.37
C THR A 276 8.12 10.66 15.35
N ILE A 277 9.32 10.18 15.01
CA ILE A 277 10.14 9.37 15.92
C ILE A 277 10.53 10.15 17.18
N MET A 278 10.84 11.43 17.05
CA MET A 278 11.16 12.24 18.24
C MET A 278 9.99 12.32 19.22
N GLU A 279 8.78 12.52 18.73
CA GLU A 279 7.58 12.56 19.57
C GLU A 279 7.19 11.16 20.07
N GLU A 280 7.13 10.16 19.19
CA GLU A 280 6.66 8.80 19.52
C GLU A 280 7.64 8.06 20.44
N ALA A 281 8.97 8.19 20.22
CA ALA A 281 9.96 7.63 21.13
C ALA A 281 9.92 8.33 22.50
N THR A 282 9.70 9.64 22.55
CA THR A 282 9.54 10.39 23.80
C THR A 282 8.29 9.93 24.55
N GLU A 283 7.16 9.77 23.86
CA GLU A 283 5.92 9.25 24.44
C GLU A 283 6.11 7.81 24.96
N PHE A 284 6.81 6.95 24.22
CA PHE A 284 7.12 5.59 24.64
C PHE A 284 7.96 5.56 25.92
N LEU A 285 9.05 6.34 25.95
CA LEU A 285 9.95 6.43 27.10
C LEU A 285 9.25 6.97 28.34
N ASP A 286 8.37 7.96 28.16
CA ASP A 286 7.55 8.51 29.25
C ASP A 286 6.59 7.45 29.81
N ARG A 287 5.88 6.69 28.94
CA ARG A 287 4.98 5.61 29.36
C ARG A 287 5.73 4.50 30.11
N VAL A 288 6.94 4.15 29.68
CA VAL A 288 7.80 3.15 30.37
C VAL A 288 8.32 3.65 31.70
N ALA A 289 8.68 4.94 31.81
CA ALA A 289 9.24 5.52 33.01
C ALA A 289 8.18 5.81 34.08
N ASN A 290 7.02 6.32 33.68
CA ASN A 290 5.98 6.85 34.57
C ASN A 290 4.76 5.93 34.72
N GLY A 291 4.81 4.68 34.21
CA GLY A 291 3.74 3.69 34.38
C GLY A 291 2.51 3.98 33.49
N GLY A 292 2.72 4.50 32.29
CA GLY A 292 1.66 4.76 31.31
C GLY A 292 1.06 3.50 30.68
N LYS A 293 0.04 3.68 29.83
CA LYS A 293 -0.66 2.57 29.15
C LYS A 293 0.24 1.89 28.11
N LEU A 294 0.67 0.67 28.38
CA LEU A 294 1.42 -0.18 27.46
C LEU A 294 0.52 -1.34 26.92
N PRO A 295 0.85 -1.92 25.75
CA PRO A 295 1.89 -1.46 24.83
C PRO A 295 1.56 -0.09 24.23
N LEU A 296 2.59 0.70 23.87
CA LEU A 296 2.42 1.78 22.91
C LEU A 296 2.25 1.16 21.52
N ILE A 297 1.28 1.64 20.74
CA ILE A 297 1.03 1.15 19.37
C ILE A 297 1.17 2.32 18.39
N THR A 298 1.97 2.15 17.33
CA THR A 298 2.21 3.20 16.33
C THR A 298 0.92 3.69 15.66
N SER A 299 0.88 4.96 15.27
CA SER A 299 -0.31 5.64 14.72
C SER A 299 -0.19 6.09 13.26
N CYS A 300 0.97 5.99 12.63
CA CYS A 300 1.23 6.53 11.29
C CYS A 300 0.45 5.88 10.14
N SER A 301 -0.23 4.74 10.37
CA SER A 301 -0.99 3.98 9.38
C SER A 301 -2.51 4.20 9.53
N PRO A 302 -3.15 5.10 8.74
CA PRO A 302 -4.56 5.47 8.94
C PRO A 302 -5.55 4.34 8.70
N GLY A 303 -5.21 3.38 7.84
CA GLY A 303 -6.03 2.18 7.68
C GLY A 303 -6.00 1.29 8.92
N TRP A 304 -4.87 1.24 9.64
CA TRP A 304 -4.77 0.61 10.95
C TRP A 304 -5.58 1.38 12.00
N ILE A 305 -5.44 2.70 12.04
CA ILE A 305 -6.20 3.55 12.99
C ILE A 305 -7.69 3.32 12.81
N LYS A 306 -8.21 3.40 11.58
CA LYS A 306 -9.63 3.14 11.31
C LYS A 306 -10.03 1.70 11.68
N TYR A 307 -9.15 0.72 11.47
CA TYR A 307 -9.38 -0.65 11.90
C TYR A 307 -9.45 -0.77 13.43
N CYS A 308 -8.54 -0.13 14.16
CA CYS A 308 -8.56 -0.07 15.62
C CYS A 308 -9.85 0.55 16.15
N GLU A 309 -10.25 1.70 15.59
CA GLU A 309 -11.48 2.42 15.95
C GLU A 309 -12.75 1.57 15.78
N HIS A 310 -12.80 0.68 14.76
CA HIS A 310 -13.94 -0.22 14.51
C HIS A 310 -13.87 -1.51 15.32
N TYR A 311 -12.73 -2.19 15.34
CA TYR A 311 -12.61 -3.58 15.80
C TYR A 311 -11.94 -3.74 17.16
N PHE A 312 -11.17 -2.73 17.59
CA PHE A 312 -10.45 -2.69 18.87
C PHE A 312 -10.62 -1.35 19.58
N PRO A 313 -11.87 -0.85 19.76
CA PRO A 313 -12.09 0.51 20.29
C PRO A 313 -11.51 0.75 21.68
N ASP A 314 -11.32 -0.30 22.48
CA ASP A 314 -10.72 -0.22 23.82
C ASP A 314 -9.18 -0.17 23.79
N MET A 315 -8.57 -0.39 22.62
CA MET A 315 -7.13 -0.24 22.41
C MET A 315 -6.75 1.18 21.95
N THR A 316 -7.70 2.05 21.62
CA THR A 316 -7.43 3.42 21.14
C THR A 316 -6.59 4.24 22.12
N GLU A 317 -6.73 3.99 23.43
CA GLU A 317 -5.92 4.65 24.46
C GLU A 317 -4.46 4.20 24.51
N LYS A 318 -4.13 3.10 23.82
CA LYS A 318 -2.77 2.57 23.68
C LYS A 318 -2.07 3.05 22.42
N LEU A 319 -2.82 3.66 21.49
CA LEU A 319 -2.23 4.28 20.31
C LEU A 319 -1.30 5.42 20.71
N SER A 320 -0.26 5.63 19.93
CA SER A 320 0.51 6.86 19.97
C SER A 320 -0.39 8.02 19.60
N SER A 321 -0.30 9.12 20.32
CA SER A 321 -1.07 10.33 20.05
C SER A 321 -0.50 11.15 18.89
N CYS A 322 0.67 10.78 18.37
CA CYS A 322 1.34 11.46 17.27
C CYS A 322 0.52 11.45 15.99
N LYS A 323 0.45 12.59 15.31
CA LYS A 323 0.01 12.67 13.91
C LYS A 323 0.95 11.82 13.04
N SER A 324 0.48 11.41 11.88
CA SER A 324 1.35 10.74 10.92
C SER A 324 2.37 11.71 10.29
N PRO A 325 3.50 11.23 9.73
CA PRO A 325 4.45 12.08 9.03
C PRO A 325 3.82 12.99 7.97
N GLN A 326 2.78 12.52 7.28
CA GLN A 326 2.01 13.32 6.33
C GLN A 326 1.37 14.54 7.01
N GLN A 327 0.66 14.32 8.09
CA GLN A 327 -0.05 15.38 8.80
C GLN A 327 0.92 16.30 9.56
N MET A 328 1.98 15.73 10.13
CA MET A 328 3.05 16.55 10.74
C MET A 328 3.70 17.48 9.72
N PHE A 329 3.88 17.02 8.45
CA PHE A 329 4.45 17.88 7.41
C PHE A 329 3.53 19.06 7.10
N GLY A 330 2.26 18.78 6.81
CA GLY A 330 1.28 19.84 6.55
C GLY A 330 1.12 20.80 7.73
N ALA A 331 1.05 20.28 8.96
CA ALA A 331 0.99 21.08 10.17
C ALA A 331 2.20 22.03 10.30
N MET A 332 3.43 21.50 10.17
CA MET A 332 4.65 22.32 10.23
C MET A 332 4.75 23.32 9.08
N TYR A 333 4.30 22.93 7.90
CA TYR A 333 4.32 23.79 6.72
C TYR A 333 3.35 24.97 6.86
N LYS A 334 2.12 24.70 7.33
CA LYS A 334 1.09 25.74 7.51
C LYS A 334 1.20 26.53 8.81
N THR A 335 2.06 26.12 9.76
CA THR A 335 2.35 26.89 10.98
C THR A 335 3.73 27.55 10.88
N TYR A 336 4.79 26.82 11.17
CA TYR A 336 6.16 27.32 11.26
C TYR A 336 6.67 27.95 9.95
N TYR A 337 6.51 27.24 8.82
CA TYR A 337 7.02 27.73 7.54
C TYR A 337 6.20 28.90 7.02
N ALA A 338 4.87 28.84 7.14
CA ALA A 338 3.96 29.93 6.77
C ALA A 338 4.31 31.22 7.51
N GLU A 339 4.56 31.12 8.83
CA GLU A 339 5.00 32.27 9.66
C GLU A 339 6.34 32.84 9.17
N LYS A 340 7.33 31.97 8.89
CA LYS A 340 8.65 32.39 8.37
C LYS A 340 8.59 33.06 7.00
N MET A 341 7.72 32.59 6.14
CA MET A 341 7.55 33.13 4.78
C MET A 341 6.56 34.28 4.69
N GLY A 342 5.83 34.57 5.78
CA GLY A 342 4.80 35.61 5.80
C GLY A 342 3.62 35.28 4.89
N ILE A 343 3.28 33.99 4.72
CA ILE A 343 2.17 33.50 3.91
C ILE A 343 1.00 33.15 4.83
N ASP A 344 -0.22 33.58 4.48
CA ASP A 344 -1.42 33.14 5.23
C ASP A 344 -1.61 31.63 5.00
N PRO A 345 -1.76 30.81 6.05
CA PRO A 345 -2.04 29.37 5.90
C PRO A 345 -3.19 29.02 4.97
N LYS A 346 -4.17 29.91 4.79
CA LYS A 346 -5.31 29.75 3.86
C LYS A 346 -4.89 29.82 2.39
N ASP A 347 -3.79 30.50 2.09
CA ASP A 347 -3.26 30.65 0.73
C ASP A 347 -2.29 29.50 0.38
N ILE A 348 -1.96 28.63 1.34
CA ILE A 348 -1.17 27.43 1.11
C ILE A 348 -2.08 26.27 0.72
N PHE A 349 -1.77 25.63 -0.40
CA PHE A 349 -2.36 24.35 -0.81
C PHE A 349 -1.31 23.25 -0.71
N PHE A 350 -1.41 22.41 0.32
CA PHE A 350 -0.41 21.40 0.61
C PHE A 350 -0.84 20.00 0.11
N VAL A 351 -0.03 19.43 -0.78
CA VAL A 351 -0.25 18.13 -1.41
C VAL A 351 0.66 17.07 -0.79
N SER A 352 0.13 15.89 -0.54
CA SER A 352 0.93 14.74 -0.13
C SER A 352 0.86 13.62 -1.18
N ALA A 353 1.99 13.25 -1.78
CA ALA A 353 2.10 12.12 -2.69
C ALA A 353 2.53 10.86 -1.95
N ILE A 354 1.65 9.86 -1.89
CA ILE A 354 1.78 8.71 -1.01
C ILE A 354 1.29 7.40 -1.64
N PRO A 355 1.82 6.25 -1.20
CA PRO A 355 1.44 4.93 -1.72
C PRO A 355 0.10 4.40 -1.16
N CYS A 356 -0.70 5.23 -0.51
CA CYS A 356 -1.77 4.80 0.39
C CYS A 356 -3.11 5.44 0.03
N THR A 357 -4.17 4.65 -0.09
CA THR A 357 -5.53 5.16 -0.29
C THR A 357 -6.19 5.61 1.01
N ALA A 358 -5.85 5.01 2.15
CA ALA A 358 -6.37 5.42 3.46
C ALA A 358 -5.89 6.82 3.90
N LYS A 359 -4.80 7.32 3.33
CA LYS A 359 -4.33 8.70 3.56
C LYS A 359 -5.31 9.75 3.02
N LYS A 360 -6.08 9.42 1.98
CA LYS A 360 -7.20 10.27 1.51
C LYS A 360 -8.33 10.40 2.55
N PHE A 361 -8.51 9.40 3.39
CA PHE A 361 -9.40 9.49 4.56
C PHE A 361 -8.76 10.29 5.70
N GLU A 362 -7.47 10.08 5.96
CA GLU A 362 -6.76 10.76 7.05
C GLU A 362 -6.86 12.29 6.93
N VAL A 363 -6.71 12.85 5.73
CA VAL A 363 -6.82 14.31 5.51
C VAL A 363 -8.22 14.89 5.78
N THR A 364 -9.22 14.03 5.96
CA THR A 364 -10.60 14.44 6.29
C THR A 364 -10.96 14.24 7.77
N ARG A 365 -9.99 13.83 8.61
CA ARG A 365 -10.24 13.61 10.04
C ARG A 365 -10.30 14.92 10.81
N ASP A 366 -11.14 14.93 11.84
CA ASP A 366 -11.14 16.02 12.82
C ASP A 366 -9.81 16.07 13.58
N GLY A 367 -9.34 17.27 13.91
CA GLY A 367 -8.09 17.47 14.64
C GLY A 367 -6.84 17.52 13.76
N GLU A 368 -6.97 17.37 12.43
CA GLU A 368 -5.86 17.51 11.46
C GLU A 368 -5.85 18.94 10.86
N ASN A 369 -5.74 19.97 11.74
CA ASN A 369 -5.92 21.38 11.36
C ASN A 369 -5.18 22.35 12.30
N ALA A 370 -3.90 22.10 12.55
CA ALA A 370 -3.07 22.84 13.50
C ALA A 370 -3.05 24.37 13.29
N ALA A 371 -3.14 24.82 12.02
CA ALA A 371 -3.21 26.25 11.66
C ALA A 371 -4.65 26.79 11.53
N GLY A 372 -5.68 26.05 12.00
CA GLY A 372 -7.09 26.41 11.81
C GLY A 372 -7.63 26.13 10.40
N VAL A 373 -6.82 25.58 9.52
CA VAL A 373 -7.16 25.04 8.20
C VAL A 373 -6.62 23.60 8.09
N PRO A 374 -7.12 22.75 7.18
CA PRO A 374 -6.58 21.38 7.05
C PRO A 374 -5.06 21.38 6.92
N ASP A 375 -4.39 20.50 7.66
CA ASP A 375 -2.92 20.36 7.60
C ASP A 375 -2.48 20.00 6.18
N VAL A 376 -3.17 19.05 5.58
CA VAL A 376 -2.97 18.60 4.19
C VAL A 376 -4.28 18.78 3.42
N ASP A 377 -4.25 19.48 2.28
CA ASP A 377 -5.46 19.75 1.50
C ASP A 377 -5.87 18.55 0.64
N VAL A 378 -4.88 17.83 0.09
CA VAL A 378 -5.12 16.65 -0.72
C VAL A 378 -4.00 15.63 -0.61
N ALA A 379 -4.38 14.36 -0.52
CA ALA A 379 -3.46 13.23 -0.64
C ALA A 379 -3.68 12.53 -1.98
N ILE A 380 -2.63 12.45 -2.80
CA ILE A 380 -2.63 11.74 -4.07
C ILE A 380 -1.79 10.45 -3.98
N THR A 381 -2.21 9.41 -4.67
CA THR A 381 -1.47 8.15 -4.71
C THR A 381 -0.27 8.21 -5.66
N THR A 382 0.64 7.23 -5.56
CA THR A 382 1.74 7.08 -6.53
C THR A 382 1.22 7.00 -7.97
N ARG A 383 0.08 6.34 -8.19
CA ARG A 383 -0.54 6.24 -9.52
C ARG A 383 -1.11 7.58 -10.00
N GLU A 384 -1.70 8.37 -9.11
CA GLU A 384 -2.20 9.72 -9.44
C GLU A 384 -1.05 10.65 -9.79
N LEU A 385 0.06 10.59 -9.03
CA LEU A 385 1.27 11.36 -9.36
C LEU A 385 1.82 10.96 -10.74
N ALA A 386 1.89 9.66 -11.05
CA ALA A 386 2.31 9.20 -12.37
C ALA A 386 1.39 9.73 -13.49
N ARG A 387 0.06 9.73 -13.28
CA ARG A 387 -0.90 10.33 -14.25
C ARG A 387 -0.70 11.83 -14.44
N LEU A 388 -0.36 12.58 -13.40
CA LEU A 388 -0.02 14.02 -13.53
C LEU A 388 1.22 14.22 -14.40
N ILE A 389 2.26 13.42 -14.17
CA ILE A 389 3.51 13.46 -14.95
C ILE A 389 3.25 13.12 -16.42
N GLU A 390 2.45 12.08 -16.69
CA GLU A 390 2.04 11.70 -18.05
C GLU A 390 1.20 12.78 -18.74
N LYS A 391 0.19 13.34 -18.05
CA LYS A 391 -0.65 14.44 -18.57
C LYS A 391 0.15 15.68 -18.92
N ALA A 392 1.22 15.98 -18.17
CA ALA A 392 2.12 17.09 -18.43
C ALA A 392 3.10 16.80 -19.60
N GLY A 393 3.07 15.62 -20.20
CA GLY A 393 3.96 15.23 -21.29
C GLY A 393 5.42 15.08 -20.88
N ILE A 394 5.71 14.87 -19.60
CA ILE A 394 7.06 14.76 -19.06
C ILE A 394 7.63 13.36 -19.37
N ASN A 395 8.76 13.31 -20.10
CA ASN A 395 9.47 12.06 -20.37
C ASN A 395 10.31 11.66 -19.15
N PHE A 396 9.68 10.93 -18.23
CA PHE A 396 10.24 10.58 -16.92
C PHE A 396 11.63 9.93 -17.00
N ASN A 397 11.80 8.95 -17.88
CA ASN A 397 13.05 8.18 -17.95
C ASN A 397 14.25 9.00 -18.45
N ASN A 398 14.02 10.09 -19.17
CA ASN A 398 15.07 10.96 -19.72
C ASN A 398 15.39 12.17 -18.83
N LEU A 399 14.72 12.30 -17.66
CA LEU A 399 15.01 13.40 -16.74
C LEU A 399 16.38 13.25 -16.09
N PRO A 400 17.09 14.37 -15.82
CA PRO A 400 18.21 14.39 -14.91
C PRO A 400 17.75 14.14 -13.47
N ASP A 401 18.66 13.72 -12.61
CA ASP A 401 18.38 13.65 -11.18
C ASP A 401 18.45 15.05 -10.55
N GLU A 402 17.43 15.38 -9.76
CA GLU A 402 17.34 16.62 -8.99
C GLU A 402 17.12 16.33 -7.50
N LYS A 403 17.40 17.33 -6.65
CA LYS A 403 17.24 17.23 -5.19
C LYS A 403 15.97 17.93 -4.74
N PHE A 404 15.45 17.52 -3.58
CA PHE A 404 14.37 18.20 -2.88
C PHE A 404 14.73 19.64 -2.53
N ASP A 405 13.73 20.47 -2.26
CA ASP A 405 13.91 21.87 -1.96
C ASP A 405 14.17 22.09 -0.47
N GLN A 406 14.98 23.14 -0.18
CA GLN A 406 15.21 23.60 1.19
C GLN A 406 14.03 24.47 1.69
N PRO A 407 13.83 24.56 3.00
CA PRO A 407 14.71 24.10 4.10
C PRO A 407 14.39 22.67 4.61
N PHE A 408 13.49 21.94 3.97
CA PHE A 408 13.00 20.64 4.45
C PHE A 408 13.59 19.46 3.63
N ASP A 409 14.84 19.58 3.21
CA ASP A 409 15.55 18.61 2.36
C ASP A 409 16.36 17.56 3.14
N ILE A 410 16.43 17.66 4.47
CA ILE A 410 17.25 16.78 5.31
C ILE A 410 16.38 15.78 6.05
N GLY A 411 16.30 14.56 5.53
CA GLY A 411 15.76 13.40 6.22
C GLY A 411 16.86 12.40 6.56
N SER A 412 16.64 11.55 7.57
CA SER A 412 17.58 10.49 7.93
C SER A 412 17.26 9.15 7.26
N GLY A 413 18.20 8.22 7.32
CA GLY A 413 17.95 6.82 6.96
C GLY A 413 16.83 6.18 7.78
N ALA A 414 16.65 6.59 9.05
CA ALA A 414 15.52 6.17 9.87
C ALA A 414 14.17 6.59 9.25
N GLY A 415 14.07 7.82 8.70
CA GLY A 415 12.89 8.27 7.97
C GLY A 415 12.67 7.50 6.67
N ALA A 416 13.75 7.18 5.95
CA ALA A 416 13.66 6.45 4.69
C ALA A 416 13.04 5.04 4.84
N ILE A 417 13.36 4.31 5.92
CA ILE A 417 12.86 2.93 6.12
C ILE A 417 11.38 2.86 6.58
N PHE A 418 10.72 3.96 6.88
CA PHE A 418 9.28 3.98 7.26
C PHE A 418 8.36 3.28 6.26
N GLY A 419 8.76 3.24 4.99
CA GLY A 419 8.00 2.58 3.94
C GLY A 419 7.93 1.06 4.04
N ALA A 420 8.83 0.42 4.77
CA ALA A 420 8.90 -1.03 4.98
C ALA A 420 8.31 -1.43 6.32
N THR A 421 7.71 -2.63 6.42
CA THR A 421 7.23 -3.17 7.71
C THR A 421 8.40 -3.43 8.64
N GLY A 422 8.33 -2.92 9.85
CA GLY A 422 9.39 -2.92 10.86
C GLY A 422 10.28 -1.68 10.81
N GLY A 423 10.14 -0.84 9.78
CA GLY A 423 10.97 0.35 9.62
C GLY A 423 10.67 1.45 10.64
N VAL A 424 9.41 1.64 11.04
CA VAL A 424 9.04 2.57 12.11
C VAL A 424 9.57 2.06 13.46
N MET A 425 9.38 0.76 13.73
CA MET A 425 9.91 0.12 14.93
C MET A 425 11.43 0.27 15.02
N GLU A 426 12.13 -0.01 13.94
CA GLU A 426 13.58 0.12 13.89
C GLU A 426 14.03 1.57 14.11
N ALA A 427 13.39 2.53 13.45
CA ALA A 427 13.67 3.96 13.64
C ALA A 427 13.48 4.40 15.10
N ALA A 428 12.38 3.96 15.73
CA ALA A 428 12.11 4.23 17.14
C ALA A 428 13.13 3.57 18.08
N LEU A 429 13.50 2.31 17.81
CA LEU A 429 14.52 1.59 18.59
C LEU A 429 15.89 2.26 18.51
N ARG A 430 16.30 2.75 17.34
CA ARG A 430 17.57 3.49 17.19
C ARG A 430 17.63 4.70 18.14
N THR A 431 16.55 5.43 18.28
CA THR A 431 16.45 6.60 19.16
C THR A 431 16.28 6.20 20.63
N ALA A 432 15.29 5.35 20.94
CA ALA A 432 14.99 4.96 22.32
C ALA A 432 16.14 4.21 22.99
N ALA A 433 16.84 3.33 22.25
CA ALA A 433 17.97 2.59 22.82
C ALA A 433 19.13 3.50 23.22
N GLU A 434 19.49 4.51 22.42
CA GLU A 434 20.55 5.46 22.80
C GLU A 434 20.16 6.33 23.99
N VAL A 435 18.90 6.74 24.08
CA VAL A 435 18.40 7.49 25.24
C VAL A 435 18.46 6.64 26.51
N ILE A 436 18.03 5.35 26.44
CA ILE A 436 18.07 4.45 27.60
C ILE A 436 19.52 4.14 28.02
N LEU A 437 20.41 3.87 27.04
CA LEU A 437 21.80 3.50 27.30
C LEU A 437 22.69 4.69 27.68
N GLY A 438 22.29 5.92 27.32
CA GLY A 438 23.08 7.13 27.50
C GLY A 438 24.39 7.15 26.68
N LYS A 439 24.49 6.32 25.63
CA LYS A 439 25.64 6.22 24.74
C LYS A 439 25.24 5.82 23.33
N PRO A 440 26.05 6.16 22.31
CA PRO A 440 25.81 5.74 20.93
C PRO A 440 25.76 4.20 20.79
N LEU A 441 24.89 3.73 19.87
CA LEU A 441 24.84 2.31 19.49
C LEU A 441 26.05 1.92 18.65
N GLU A 442 26.64 0.76 18.95
CA GLU A 442 27.70 0.16 18.14
C GLU A 442 27.17 -0.37 16.80
N LYS A 443 25.95 -0.91 16.79
CA LYS A 443 25.22 -1.37 15.61
C LYS A 443 23.88 -0.67 15.56
N VAL A 444 23.57 -0.02 14.44
CA VAL A 444 22.36 0.77 14.22
C VAL A 444 21.19 -0.10 13.72
N ASP A 445 21.51 -1.24 13.06
CA ASP A 445 20.51 -2.11 12.44
C ASP A 445 19.87 -3.08 13.45
N PHE A 446 18.55 -3.15 13.43
CA PHE A 446 17.73 -4.08 14.22
C PHE A 446 17.12 -5.13 13.29
N ASP A 447 17.92 -6.12 12.87
CA ASP A 447 17.55 -7.11 11.84
C ASP A 447 16.32 -7.94 12.20
N ASP A 448 16.06 -8.20 13.50
CA ASP A 448 14.93 -9.01 13.96
C ASP A 448 13.56 -8.42 13.61
N VAL A 449 13.48 -7.11 13.41
CA VAL A 449 12.24 -6.42 13.02
C VAL A 449 12.14 -6.17 11.51
N ARG A 450 13.19 -6.49 10.72
CA ARG A 450 13.23 -6.39 9.26
C ARG A 450 12.54 -7.58 8.57
N GLY A 451 12.39 -7.47 7.24
CA GLY A 451 11.85 -8.54 6.39
C GLY A 451 10.33 -8.52 6.25
N THR A 452 9.81 -9.44 5.43
CA THR A 452 8.40 -9.48 5.01
C THR A 452 7.52 -10.44 5.81
N ALA A 453 8.03 -11.04 6.90
CA ALA A 453 7.24 -11.90 7.76
C ALA A 453 6.00 -11.14 8.30
N PRO A 454 4.83 -11.79 8.34
CA PRO A 454 3.56 -11.13 8.68
C PRO A 454 3.52 -10.60 10.12
N ILE A 455 4.10 -11.32 11.06
CA ILE A 455 4.30 -10.90 12.45
C ILE A 455 5.74 -11.19 12.84
N LYS A 456 6.43 -10.20 13.40
CA LYS A 456 7.80 -10.29 13.89
C LYS A 456 7.84 -9.91 15.38
N ARG A 457 8.74 -10.51 16.14
CA ARG A 457 8.89 -10.29 17.57
C ARG A 457 10.37 -10.23 17.93
N ALA A 458 10.71 -9.31 18.81
CA ALA A 458 12.06 -9.22 19.33
C ALA A 458 12.04 -8.78 20.80
N THR A 459 13.09 -9.11 21.52
CA THR A 459 13.32 -8.66 22.90
C THR A 459 14.73 -8.11 22.99
N TYR A 460 14.86 -6.88 23.45
CA TYR A 460 16.12 -6.18 23.57
C TYR A 460 16.42 -5.87 25.03
N GLN A 461 17.63 -6.21 25.46
CA GLN A 461 18.14 -5.80 26.76
C GLN A 461 18.90 -4.47 26.61
N LEU A 462 18.31 -3.40 27.10
CA LEU A 462 18.85 -2.03 27.03
C LEU A 462 19.23 -1.58 28.45
N GLY A 463 20.49 -1.80 28.84
CA GLY A 463 20.94 -1.58 30.21
C GLY A 463 20.20 -2.51 31.17
N ASP A 464 19.52 -1.92 32.14
CA ASP A 464 18.69 -2.62 33.14
C ASP A 464 17.25 -2.91 32.69
N LYS A 465 16.86 -2.38 31.52
CA LYS A 465 15.51 -2.51 30.98
C LYS A 465 15.42 -3.60 29.91
N THR A 466 14.35 -4.40 29.97
CA THR A 466 13.97 -5.35 28.92
C THR A 466 12.82 -4.76 28.13
N ILE A 467 13.02 -4.55 26.82
CA ILE A 467 12.01 -4.01 25.91
C ILE A 467 11.57 -5.11 24.95
N ARG A 468 10.29 -5.44 24.97
CA ARG A 468 9.66 -6.45 24.10
C ARG A 468 8.88 -5.73 23.02
N VAL A 469 9.19 -6.03 21.77
CA VAL A 469 8.57 -5.38 20.60
C VAL A 469 7.91 -6.39 19.69
N ALA A 470 6.84 -5.95 19.02
CA ALA A 470 6.20 -6.72 17.97
C ALA A 470 5.86 -5.84 16.77
N VAL A 471 5.94 -6.44 15.58
CA VAL A 471 5.59 -5.80 14.32
C VAL A 471 4.55 -6.66 13.61
N ALA A 472 3.42 -6.09 13.21
CA ALA A 472 2.41 -6.77 12.41
C ALA A 472 2.11 -6.00 11.12
N SER A 473 2.07 -6.70 9.99
CA SER A 473 1.68 -6.12 8.69
C SER A 473 0.48 -6.86 8.09
N GLY A 474 -0.56 -6.07 7.72
CA GLY A 474 -1.88 -6.58 7.38
C GLY A 474 -2.82 -6.65 8.58
N THR A 475 -4.06 -6.22 8.42
CA THR A 475 -5.05 -6.13 9.52
C THR A 475 -5.43 -7.49 10.11
N LYS A 476 -5.38 -8.58 9.32
CA LYS A 476 -5.57 -9.95 9.83
C LYS A 476 -4.49 -10.32 10.87
N ASN A 477 -3.24 -10.00 10.57
CA ASN A 477 -2.10 -10.27 11.45
C ASN A 477 -2.12 -9.36 12.69
N ALA A 478 -2.52 -8.09 12.50
CA ALA A 478 -2.77 -7.17 13.61
C ALA A 478 -3.83 -7.72 14.56
N LYS A 479 -4.94 -8.27 14.03
CA LYS A 479 -5.99 -8.91 14.82
C LYS A 479 -5.44 -10.07 15.66
N GLU A 480 -4.63 -10.95 15.04
CA GLU A 480 -4.04 -12.09 15.73
C GLU A 480 -3.16 -11.63 16.91
N LEU A 481 -2.25 -10.69 16.65
CA LEU A 481 -1.34 -10.15 17.66
C LEU A 481 -2.11 -9.49 18.81
N LEU A 482 -3.01 -8.59 18.48
CA LEU A 482 -3.75 -7.82 19.49
C LEU A 482 -4.69 -8.68 20.33
N THR A 483 -5.29 -9.71 19.75
CA THR A 483 -6.11 -10.66 20.51
C THR A 483 -5.27 -11.37 21.57
N LYS A 484 -4.06 -11.83 21.24
CA LYS A 484 -3.13 -12.45 22.20
C LYS A 484 -2.71 -11.47 23.31
N VAL A 485 -2.45 -10.21 22.94
CA VAL A 485 -2.11 -9.15 23.91
C VAL A 485 -3.27 -8.86 24.86
N GLN A 486 -4.51 -8.76 24.33
CA GLN A 486 -5.71 -8.52 25.16
C GLN A 486 -5.99 -9.68 26.11
N ASN A 487 -5.77 -10.91 25.68
CA ASN A 487 -5.96 -12.10 26.50
C ASN A 487 -4.84 -12.32 27.53
N GLY A 488 -3.78 -11.50 27.51
CA GLY A 488 -2.61 -11.67 28.37
C GLY A 488 -1.70 -12.85 27.98
N GLU A 489 -1.92 -13.43 26.79
CA GLU A 489 -1.11 -14.52 26.25
C GLU A 489 0.25 -14.04 25.74
N GLU A 490 0.36 -12.76 25.41
CA GLU A 490 1.56 -12.14 24.89
C GLU A 490 1.80 -10.78 25.56
N GLN A 491 3.02 -10.60 26.09
CA GLN A 491 3.44 -9.35 26.72
C GLN A 491 4.36 -8.60 25.77
N VAL A 492 3.97 -7.39 25.40
CA VAL A 492 4.69 -6.51 24.48
C VAL A 492 4.66 -5.09 25.04
N ASP A 493 5.75 -4.35 24.89
CA ASP A 493 5.88 -2.99 25.38
C ASP A 493 5.66 -1.96 24.26
N PHE A 494 6.05 -2.31 23.02
CA PHE A 494 5.87 -1.45 21.84
C PHE A 494 5.47 -2.27 20.61
N ILE A 495 4.44 -1.82 19.87
CA ILE A 495 3.91 -2.52 18.71
C ILE A 495 3.88 -1.59 17.48
N GLU A 496 4.46 -2.03 16.37
CA GLU A 496 4.22 -1.43 15.06
C GLU A 496 3.10 -2.18 14.34
N ILE A 497 2.11 -1.45 13.80
CA ILE A 497 1.09 -2.03 12.93
C ILE A 497 1.02 -1.27 11.61
N MET A 498 1.31 -1.98 10.51
CA MET A 498 1.07 -1.52 9.15
C MET A 498 -0.19 -2.18 8.59
N CYS A 499 -1.14 -1.38 8.10
CA CYS A 499 -2.40 -1.90 7.51
C CYS A 499 -2.14 -2.79 6.29
N CYS A 500 -1.13 -2.48 5.48
CA CYS A 500 -0.81 -3.21 4.26
C CYS A 500 0.24 -4.29 4.53
N PRO A 501 0.08 -5.52 3.98
CA PRO A 501 1.10 -6.57 4.09
C PRO A 501 2.43 -6.13 3.48
N GLY A 502 3.50 -6.14 4.28
CA GLY A 502 4.83 -5.69 3.86
C GLY A 502 5.10 -4.19 4.08
N GLY A 503 4.10 -3.40 4.51
CA GLY A 503 4.21 -1.96 4.73
C GLY A 503 3.77 -1.11 3.55
N CYS A 504 4.15 0.17 3.54
CA CYS A 504 3.75 1.15 2.53
C CYS A 504 4.29 0.84 1.13
N VAL A 505 5.39 0.10 1.01
CA VAL A 505 5.92 -0.41 -0.27
C VAL A 505 4.90 -1.28 -1.04
N ASN A 506 3.88 -1.80 -0.35
CA ASN A 506 2.76 -2.56 -0.91
C ASN A 506 1.40 -1.89 -0.62
N GLY A 507 1.39 -0.58 -0.48
CA GLY A 507 0.20 0.22 -0.22
C GLY A 507 -0.84 0.17 -1.34
N GLY A 508 -2.11 0.48 -1.01
CA GLY A 508 -3.22 0.46 -1.97
C GLY A 508 -3.12 1.46 -3.12
N GLY A 509 -2.24 2.48 -2.99
CA GLY A 509 -1.95 3.50 -4.00
C GLY A 509 -0.72 3.22 -4.86
N GLN A 510 -0.01 2.11 -4.64
CA GLN A 510 1.20 1.73 -5.39
C GLN A 510 0.90 1.29 -6.84
N PRO A 511 1.90 1.32 -7.74
CA PRO A 511 1.78 0.81 -9.10
C PRO A 511 1.22 -0.61 -9.14
N LEU A 512 0.36 -0.87 -10.12
CA LEU A 512 -0.34 -2.13 -10.27
C LEU A 512 0.46 -3.08 -11.16
N GLN A 513 0.93 -4.18 -10.58
CA GLN A 513 1.61 -5.23 -11.31
C GLN A 513 0.62 -6.35 -11.68
N PRO A 514 0.71 -6.93 -12.89
CA PRO A 514 -0.16 -8.02 -13.31
C PRO A 514 0.09 -9.28 -12.48
N ALA A 515 -0.89 -10.18 -12.45
CA ALA A 515 -0.80 -11.43 -11.70
C ALA A 515 0.42 -12.29 -12.09
N SER A 516 0.84 -12.27 -13.36
CA SER A 516 2.04 -12.98 -13.83
C SER A 516 3.31 -12.55 -13.07
N VAL A 517 3.45 -11.25 -12.77
CA VAL A 517 4.55 -10.70 -11.96
C VAL A 517 4.32 -11.00 -10.47
N ARG A 518 3.14 -10.68 -9.94
CA ARG A 518 2.83 -10.84 -8.51
C ARG A 518 2.90 -12.28 -8.01
N ASN A 519 2.58 -13.25 -8.85
CA ASN A 519 2.67 -14.68 -8.53
C ASN A 519 4.12 -15.22 -8.59
N SER A 520 5.08 -14.42 -9.03
CA SER A 520 6.44 -14.85 -9.34
C SER A 520 7.50 -14.18 -8.51
N VAL A 521 7.22 -12.95 -8.07
CA VAL A 521 8.21 -12.04 -7.49
C VAL A 521 7.65 -11.48 -6.18
N ASP A 522 8.45 -11.48 -5.12
CA ASP A 522 8.09 -10.76 -3.91
C ASP A 522 8.38 -9.26 -4.09
N LEU A 523 7.37 -8.55 -4.60
CA LEU A 523 7.42 -7.10 -4.81
C LEU A 523 7.70 -6.34 -3.51
N ARG A 524 7.25 -6.87 -2.36
CA ARG A 524 7.45 -6.24 -1.05
C ARG A 524 8.94 -6.20 -0.70
N ALA A 525 9.60 -7.33 -0.87
CA ALA A 525 11.04 -7.45 -0.61
C ALA A 525 11.86 -6.57 -1.55
N LEU A 526 11.56 -6.58 -2.86
CA LEU A 526 12.30 -5.77 -3.84
C LEU A 526 12.16 -4.27 -3.57
N ARG A 527 10.96 -3.80 -3.33
CA ARG A 527 10.69 -2.38 -3.05
C ARG A 527 11.25 -1.93 -1.70
N ALA A 528 11.16 -2.78 -0.65
CA ALA A 528 11.77 -2.49 0.65
C ALA A 528 13.29 -2.43 0.60
N ALA A 529 13.93 -3.25 -0.24
CA ALA A 529 15.38 -3.25 -0.42
C ALA A 529 15.92 -1.89 -0.90
N VAL A 530 15.15 -1.12 -1.67
CA VAL A 530 15.51 0.26 -2.06
C VAL A 530 15.66 1.15 -0.84
N LEU A 531 14.69 1.09 0.08
CA LEU A 531 14.66 1.93 1.27
C LEU A 531 15.80 1.58 2.24
N TYR A 532 16.06 0.28 2.44
CA TYR A 532 17.19 -0.16 3.26
C TYR A 532 18.55 0.17 2.64
N LYS A 533 18.67 0.16 1.30
CA LYS A 533 19.87 0.62 0.62
C LYS A 533 20.08 2.13 0.77
N ALA A 534 19.01 2.91 0.66
CA ALA A 534 19.06 4.35 0.88
C ALA A 534 19.50 4.66 2.32
N ASP A 535 18.90 4.01 3.34
CA ASP A 535 19.33 4.14 4.74
C ASP A 535 20.82 3.80 4.92
N ALA A 536 21.26 2.67 4.39
CA ALA A 536 22.65 2.21 4.54
C ALA A 536 23.68 3.14 3.86
N ALA A 537 23.26 3.89 2.84
CA ALA A 537 24.11 4.84 2.14
C ALA A 537 24.18 6.24 2.78
N MET A 538 23.33 6.51 3.77
CA MET A 538 23.29 7.80 4.47
C MET A 538 24.22 7.81 5.67
N ASP A 539 24.95 8.92 5.86
CA ASP A 539 25.70 9.20 7.09
C ASP A 539 24.76 9.44 8.27
N LEU A 540 23.65 10.16 8.02
CA LEU A 540 22.61 10.44 8.99
C LEU A 540 21.57 9.29 9.00
N ARG A 541 21.66 8.40 10.00
CA ARG A 541 20.81 7.21 10.08
C ARG A 541 19.84 7.20 11.28
N LYS A 542 19.85 8.24 12.11
CA LYS A 542 19.07 8.32 13.34
C LYS A 542 18.30 9.64 13.40
N SER A 543 17.04 9.56 13.75
CA SER A 543 16.13 10.70 13.78
C SER A 543 16.57 11.79 14.79
N HIS A 544 17.05 11.41 15.97
CA HIS A 544 17.48 12.32 17.01
C HIS A 544 18.83 13.03 16.69
N GLU A 545 19.55 12.61 15.69
CA GLU A 545 20.75 13.27 15.20
C GLU A 545 20.44 14.30 14.11
N ASN A 546 19.21 14.29 13.52
CA ASN A 546 18.81 15.20 12.45
C ASN A 546 18.82 16.67 12.92
N SER A 547 19.74 17.45 12.33
CA SER A 547 19.91 18.87 12.68
C SER A 547 18.70 19.72 12.28
N ALA A 548 18.00 19.37 11.20
CA ALA A 548 16.80 20.08 10.77
C ALA A 548 15.65 19.88 11.77
N VAL A 549 15.49 18.66 12.29
CA VAL A 549 14.50 18.36 13.34
C VAL A 549 14.84 19.10 14.64
N LYS A 550 16.12 19.08 15.07
CA LYS A 550 16.57 19.85 16.25
C LYS A 550 16.24 21.33 16.10
N LYS A 551 16.50 21.91 14.94
CA LYS A 551 16.18 23.30 14.63
C LYS A 551 14.70 23.62 14.75
N LEU A 552 13.80 22.69 14.32
CA LEU A 552 12.35 22.87 14.49
C LEU A 552 11.96 22.96 15.99
N TYR A 553 12.59 22.14 16.84
CA TYR A 553 12.37 22.22 18.28
C TYR A 553 12.94 23.52 18.88
N ASP A 554 14.17 23.87 18.55
CA ASP A 554 14.83 25.03 19.11
C ASP A 554 14.13 26.35 18.73
N GLU A 555 13.65 26.45 17.50
CA GLU A 555 13.06 27.69 16.98
C GLU A 555 11.55 27.81 17.21
N TYR A 556 10.82 26.66 17.33
CA TYR A 556 9.36 26.71 17.28
C TYR A 556 8.65 25.79 18.26
N LEU A 557 8.97 24.51 18.30
CA LEU A 557 8.23 23.50 19.07
C LEU A 557 8.65 23.43 20.54
N GLY A 558 9.85 23.92 20.91
CA GLY A 558 10.44 23.83 22.23
C GLY A 558 11.21 22.51 22.43
N LYS A 559 10.59 21.49 22.96
CA LYS A 559 11.18 20.15 23.14
C LYS A 559 10.15 19.07 22.78
N PRO A 560 10.58 17.83 22.46
CA PRO A 560 9.66 16.72 22.26
C PRO A 560 8.70 16.58 23.46
N GLY A 561 7.40 16.37 23.18
CA GLY A 561 6.35 16.30 24.17
C GLY A 561 6.01 17.62 24.87
N SER A 562 6.48 18.79 24.38
CA SER A 562 6.08 20.08 24.91
C SER A 562 4.60 20.39 24.60
N HIS A 563 4.02 21.36 25.32
CA HIS A 563 2.64 21.80 25.07
C HIS A 563 2.43 22.21 23.61
N LYS A 564 3.36 23.00 23.04
CA LYS A 564 3.28 23.45 21.65
C LYS A 564 3.44 22.29 20.64
N ALA A 565 4.31 21.32 20.93
CA ALA A 565 4.43 20.12 20.13
C ALA A 565 3.11 19.32 20.15
N HIS A 566 2.47 19.19 21.32
CA HIS A 566 1.16 18.53 21.43
C HIS A 566 0.05 19.25 20.65
N GLU A 567 -0.01 20.57 20.67
CA GLU A 567 -1.02 21.33 19.90
C GLU A 567 -0.87 21.13 18.38
N ILE A 568 0.36 21.00 17.88
CA ILE A 568 0.64 20.98 16.44
C ILE A 568 0.75 19.55 15.89
N LEU A 569 1.43 18.66 16.63
CA LEU A 569 1.89 17.36 16.12
C LEU A 569 1.08 16.17 16.65
N HIS A 570 0.12 16.39 17.55
CA HIS A 570 -0.67 15.30 18.11
C HIS A 570 -2.14 15.38 17.69
N THR A 571 -2.83 14.25 17.79
CA THR A 571 -4.24 14.08 17.39
C THR A 571 -4.94 13.14 18.37
N HIS A 572 -6.21 12.89 18.14
CA HIS A 572 -7.04 12.01 18.94
C HIS A 572 -7.78 10.98 18.08
N TYR A 573 -8.29 9.94 18.72
CA TYR A 573 -8.99 8.84 18.08
C TYR A 573 -10.40 8.70 18.61
N VAL A 574 -11.30 8.16 17.77
CA VAL A 574 -12.71 7.98 18.11
C VAL A 574 -13.08 6.50 18.12
N LYS A 575 -14.00 6.11 18.96
CA LYS A 575 -14.59 4.77 18.92
C LYS A 575 -15.67 4.74 17.84
N ARG A 576 -15.55 3.85 16.86
CA ARG A 576 -16.52 3.64 15.79
C ARG A 576 -17.29 2.34 16.04
N GLY A 577 -18.57 2.30 15.69
CA GLY A 577 -19.34 1.06 15.64
C GLY A 577 -18.96 0.20 14.41
N LEU A 578 -19.40 -1.07 14.40
CA LEU A 578 -19.30 -1.99 13.27
C LEU A 578 -20.44 -1.75 12.28
#